data_0acebecb5f332f93b6710d5b0e0995cb
#
_entry.id   0acebecb5f332f93b6710d5b0e0995cb
#
_cell.length_a   1.000
_cell.length_b   1.000
_cell.length_c   1.000
_cell.angle_alpha   90.00
_cell.angle_beta   90.00
_cell.angle_gamma   90.00
#
_symmetry.space_group_name_H-M   'P 1'
#
loop_
_entity.id
_entity.type
_entity.pdbx_description
1 polymer ?
#
loop_
_entity_poly.entity_id
_entity_poly.type
_entity_poly.pdbx_seq_one_letter_code
_entity_poly.pdbx_strand_id
1 'polypeptide(L)'
;MFWRGVWGYLPAQIVQGVVGFLTIFVFTRLLSADDFGHYALAFSVTTLAHTVTFTWLEASMARFWAAERTPEGMATHFASLYRTSFTIIAVFTPIAALIVWLAPLTPAFKIAVAFGLTGAPVRNLAKLAQERYRAAGEVSKSAAVDIGVAILGFLVGAGFALAGAGAASPLLGLAIAPLFALPFILPGELRQAGGGIVDRTRLKAYALYGYPIAASLTLALVLASTDRFLLAAFMDAAAVGAYHASYSLANRTLDVIFIWLGAAGAPAMVMALERGGREALRQTAIEQGSTLILIGLPAAVGLSLVARPLAELMIGQDLRAAAALVTPWIAASSFLSGMIAYYFGFGFTLGKKTGLLLVTMAIPAICNVALNLVLIPRMGVTGAAVSTTASFAIGLITCILLSRRAIALPMPREALIRCGIASAIMAGVVWLLPPLGGFLELMLDAGVGGLVYAVVALTLNAAGVRDVLLRLIRARRSVTA
;
A
#
# COMPACT_ATOMS: atom_id res chain seq x y z
N MET A 1 -17.39 -0.40 20.62
CA MET A 1 -17.52 -0.37 19.13
C MET A 1 -16.19 -0.39 18.42
N PHE A 2 -15.21 0.43 18.80
CA PHE A 2 -13.89 0.54 18.12
C PHE A 2 -13.16 -0.81 17.93
N TRP A 3 -12.93 -1.57 19.02
CA TRP A 3 -12.22 -2.86 18.96
C TRP A 3 -12.93 -3.94 18.13
N ARG A 4 -14.29 -3.94 18.11
CA ARG A 4 -15.06 -4.85 17.23
C ARG A 4 -14.81 -4.54 15.74
N GLY A 5 -14.64 -3.28 15.37
CA GLY A 5 -14.27 -2.90 14.02
C GLY A 5 -12.86 -3.37 13.65
N VAL A 6 -11.87 -3.12 14.51
CA VAL A 6 -10.47 -3.51 14.29
C VAL A 6 -10.33 -5.04 14.12
N TRP A 7 -10.91 -5.82 15.04
CA TRP A 7 -10.89 -7.28 14.95
C TRP A 7 -11.69 -7.83 13.77
N GLY A 8 -12.75 -7.14 13.36
CA GLY A 8 -13.58 -7.57 12.23
C GLY A 8 -12.89 -7.43 10.86
N TYR A 9 -11.97 -6.47 10.68
CA TYR A 9 -11.21 -6.31 9.44
C TYR A 9 -9.90 -7.10 9.41
N LEU A 10 -9.39 -7.55 10.55
CA LEU A 10 -8.12 -8.26 10.63
C LEU A 10 -8.05 -9.50 9.71
N PRO A 11 -9.07 -10.38 9.65
CA PRO A 11 -9.05 -11.51 8.73
C PRO A 11 -8.93 -11.09 7.26
N ALA A 12 -9.64 -10.03 6.84
CA ALA A 12 -9.57 -9.53 5.47
C ALA A 12 -8.17 -8.98 5.15
N GLN A 13 -7.53 -8.27 6.07
CA GLN A 13 -6.17 -7.76 5.89
C GLN A 13 -5.14 -8.90 5.80
N ILE A 14 -5.28 -9.93 6.64
CA ILE A 14 -4.41 -11.11 6.59
C ILE A 14 -4.57 -11.83 5.25
N VAL A 15 -5.80 -12.09 4.82
CA VAL A 15 -6.06 -12.77 3.55
C VAL A 15 -5.53 -11.95 2.37
N GLN A 16 -5.77 -10.64 2.34
CA GLN A 16 -5.22 -9.77 1.29
C GLN A 16 -3.69 -9.75 1.28
N GLY A 17 -3.07 -9.76 2.45
CA GLY A 17 -1.62 -9.89 2.60
C GLY A 17 -1.11 -11.20 2.01
N VAL A 18 -1.69 -12.33 2.44
CA VAL A 18 -1.32 -13.67 1.97
C VAL A 18 -1.54 -13.80 0.45
N VAL A 19 -2.71 -13.41 -0.05
CA VAL A 19 -3.01 -13.41 -1.49
C VAL A 19 -2.03 -12.53 -2.26
N GLY A 20 -1.64 -11.38 -1.70
CA GLY A 20 -0.64 -10.51 -2.31
C GLY A 20 0.74 -11.15 -2.43
N PHE A 21 1.20 -11.88 -1.43
CA PHE A 21 2.45 -12.67 -1.50
C PHE A 21 2.32 -13.85 -2.45
N LEU A 22 1.21 -14.58 -2.41
CA LEU A 22 0.93 -15.68 -3.34
C LEU A 22 0.87 -15.20 -4.79
N THR A 23 0.36 -14.00 -5.04
CA THR A 23 0.35 -13.39 -6.37
C THR A 23 1.78 -13.25 -6.92
N ILE A 24 2.72 -12.73 -6.13
CA ILE A 24 4.12 -12.64 -6.55
C ILE A 24 4.69 -14.03 -6.75
N PHE A 25 4.52 -14.92 -5.77
CA PHE A 25 5.07 -16.27 -5.79
C PHE A 25 4.61 -17.09 -7.01
N VAL A 26 3.31 -17.06 -7.31
CA VAL A 26 2.71 -17.88 -8.38
C VAL A 26 2.93 -17.24 -9.75
N PHE A 27 2.61 -15.95 -9.91
CA PHE A 27 2.65 -15.35 -11.23
C PHE A 27 4.07 -15.10 -11.76
N THR A 28 5.07 -14.88 -10.90
CA THR A 28 6.47 -14.81 -11.36
C THR A 28 7.04 -16.17 -11.80
N ARG A 29 6.33 -17.28 -11.54
CA ARG A 29 6.70 -18.64 -11.98
C ARG A 29 5.89 -19.12 -13.17
N LEU A 30 4.63 -18.69 -13.26
CA LEU A 30 3.73 -19.10 -14.34
C LEU A 30 3.85 -18.20 -15.58
N LEU A 31 4.25 -16.95 -15.41
CA LEU A 31 4.41 -15.99 -16.50
C LEU A 31 5.90 -15.85 -16.86
N SER A 32 6.18 -15.56 -18.11
CA SER A 32 7.49 -15.09 -18.54
C SER A 32 7.84 -13.75 -17.86
N ALA A 33 9.11 -13.38 -17.82
CA ALA A 33 9.55 -12.10 -17.27
C ALA A 33 8.86 -10.91 -17.98
N ASP A 34 8.73 -10.97 -19.31
CA ASP A 34 8.05 -9.96 -20.12
C ASP A 34 6.54 -9.90 -19.82
N ASP A 35 5.86 -11.05 -19.75
CA ASP A 35 4.44 -11.09 -19.42
C ASP A 35 4.16 -10.53 -18.03
N PHE A 36 4.99 -10.86 -17.05
CA PHE A 36 4.86 -10.31 -15.70
C PHE A 36 5.10 -8.80 -15.69
N GLY A 37 6.02 -8.30 -16.49
CA GLY A 37 6.24 -6.87 -16.70
C GLY A 37 5.06 -6.17 -17.36
N HIS A 38 4.53 -6.73 -18.44
CA HIS A 38 3.32 -6.24 -19.10
C HIS A 38 2.11 -6.23 -18.15
N TYR A 39 1.95 -7.28 -17.34
CA TYR A 39 0.95 -7.29 -16.26
C TYR A 39 1.15 -6.11 -15.30
N ALA A 40 2.37 -5.87 -14.81
CA ALA A 40 2.67 -4.81 -13.86
C ALA A 40 2.34 -3.41 -14.41
N LEU A 41 2.66 -3.17 -15.69
CA LEU A 41 2.30 -1.94 -16.40
C LEU A 41 0.79 -1.80 -16.56
N ALA A 42 0.12 -2.84 -17.06
CA ALA A 42 -1.32 -2.84 -17.28
C ALA A 42 -2.10 -2.68 -15.96
N PHE A 43 -1.61 -3.28 -14.86
CA PHE A 43 -2.15 -3.08 -13.52
C PHE A 43 -2.02 -1.62 -13.06
N SER A 44 -0.88 -0.98 -13.35
CA SER A 44 -0.66 0.44 -13.03
C SER A 44 -1.62 1.35 -13.81
N VAL A 45 -1.76 1.12 -15.12
CA VAL A 45 -2.72 1.84 -15.98
C VAL A 45 -4.15 1.66 -15.48
N THR A 46 -4.54 0.43 -15.21
CA THR A 46 -5.91 0.09 -14.74
C THR A 46 -6.22 0.75 -13.40
N THR A 47 -5.28 0.67 -12.46
CA THR A 47 -5.46 1.25 -11.13
C THR A 47 -5.55 2.78 -11.21
N LEU A 48 -4.73 3.41 -12.05
CA LEU A 48 -4.77 4.85 -12.28
C LEU A 48 -6.10 5.26 -12.91
N ALA A 49 -6.54 4.57 -13.98
CA ALA A 49 -7.81 4.83 -14.66
C ALA A 49 -9.00 4.67 -13.69
N HIS A 50 -9.01 3.61 -12.89
CA HIS A 50 -10.04 3.39 -11.86
C HIS A 50 -10.07 4.54 -10.85
N THR A 51 -8.91 4.92 -10.32
CA THR A 51 -8.81 5.97 -9.28
C THR A 51 -9.31 7.32 -9.79
N VAL A 52 -8.89 7.72 -10.98
CA VAL A 52 -9.33 8.99 -11.59
C VAL A 52 -10.84 8.99 -11.85
N THR A 53 -11.38 7.87 -12.33
CA THR A 53 -12.75 7.80 -12.84
C THR A 53 -13.77 7.53 -11.74
N PHE A 54 -13.49 6.65 -10.80
CA PHE A 54 -14.50 6.07 -9.90
C PHE A 54 -14.32 6.41 -8.43
N THR A 55 -13.11 6.66 -7.94
CA THR A 55 -12.85 6.81 -6.50
C THR A 55 -13.61 7.94 -5.83
N TRP A 56 -13.93 9.01 -6.58
CA TRP A 56 -14.74 10.10 -6.03
C TRP A 56 -16.18 9.66 -5.68
N LEU A 57 -16.76 8.71 -6.41
CA LEU A 57 -18.06 8.10 -6.10
C LEU A 57 -17.96 7.21 -4.86
N GLU A 58 -16.92 6.39 -4.78
CA GLU A 58 -16.66 5.48 -3.66
C GLU A 58 -16.50 6.26 -2.35
N ALA A 59 -15.67 7.32 -2.36
CA ALA A 59 -15.48 8.21 -1.22
C ALA A 59 -16.78 8.91 -0.79
N SER A 60 -17.61 9.28 -1.77
CA SER A 60 -18.89 9.93 -1.53
C SER A 60 -19.92 8.99 -0.94
N MET A 61 -19.94 7.71 -1.36
CA MET A 61 -20.82 6.70 -0.77
C MET A 61 -20.61 6.62 0.75
N ALA A 62 -19.37 6.44 1.20
CA ALA A 62 -19.07 6.32 2.63
C ALA A 62 -19.39 7.60 3.40
N ARG A 63 -19.04 8.76 2.86
CA ARG A 63 -19.16 10.04 3.57
C ARG A 63 -20.58 10.52 3.74
N PHE A 64 -21.41 10.42 2.69
CA PHE A 64 -22.74 10.99 2.67
C PHE A 64 -23.83 9.99 3.10
N TRP A 65 -23.56 8.69 3.07
CA TRP A 65 -24.48 7.66 3.57
C TRP A 65 -24.91 7.93 5.02
N ALA A 66 -23.97 8.22 5.90
CA ALA A 66 -24.24 8.46 7.32
C ALA A 66 -25.02 9.78 7.60
N ALA A 67 -25.08 10.69 6.64
CA ALA A 67 -25.81 11.94 6.76
C ALA A 67 -27.30 11.80 6.40
N GLU A 68 -27.66 10.77 5.64
CA GLU A 68 -29.05 10.53 5.23
C GLU A 68 -29.87 9.94 6.38
N ARG A 69 -31.01 10.57 6.68
CA ARG A 69 -31.88 10.18 7.80
C ARG A 69 -33.28 9.75 7.36
N THR A 70 -33.67 10.06 6.13
CA THR A 70 -34.98 9.72 5.59
C THR A 70 -34.88 8.63 4.52
N PRO A 71 -35.93 7.76 4.39
CA PRO A 71 -35.91 6.75 3.32
C PRO A 71 -35.80 7.35 1.92
N GLU A 72 -36.47 8.47 1.67
CA GLU A 72 -36.44 9.18 0.37
C GLU A 72 -35.06 9.78 0.09
N GLY A 73 -34.42 10.35 1.14
CA GLY A 73 -33.05 10.86 1.06
C GLY A 73 -32.05 9.76 0.75
N MET A 74 -32.20 8.61 1.42
CA MET A 74 -31.37 7.44 1.17
C MET A 74 -31.57 6.90 -0.25
N ALA A 75 -32.82 6.74 -0.71
CA ALA A 75 -33.12 6.30 -2.07
C ALA A 75 -32.50 7.24 -3.12
N THR A 76 -32.59 8.55 -2.91
CA THR A 76 -31.99 9.57 -3.79
C THR A 76 -30.45 9.52 -3.76
N HIS A 77 -29.85 9.26 -2.58
CA HIS A 77 -28.39 9.06 -2.45
C HIS A 77 -27.92 7.87 -3.29
N PHE A 78 -28.55 6.70 -3.11
CA PHE A 78 -28.21 5.49 -3.88
C PHE A 78 -28.48 5.69 -5.38
N ALA A 79 -29.63 6.26 -5.77
CA ALA A 79 -29.98 6.51 -7.15
C ALA A 79 -28.96 7.46 -7.82
N SER A 80 -28.55 8.53 -7.12
CA SER A 80 -27.56 9.46 -7.63
C SER A 80 -26.21 8.80 -7.87
N LEU A 81 -25.71 7.97 -6.95
CA LEU A 81 -24.41 7.32 -7.09
C LEU A 81 -24.45 6.19 -8.12
N TYR A 82 -25.41 5.26 -8.05
CA TYR A 82 -25.44 4.10 -8.96
C TYR A 82 -25.79 4.50 -10.38
N ARG A 83 -26.77 5.38 -10.62
CA ARG A 83 -27.09 5.85 -11.98
C ARG A 83 -25.95 6.66 -12.61
N THR A 84 -25.28 7.52 -11.81
CA THR A 84 -24.06 8.21 -12.27
C THR A 84 -22.95 7.24 -12.57
N SER A 85 -22.77 6.21 -11.73
CA SER A 85 -21.78 5.14 -11.96
C SER A 85 -22.06 4.41 -13.28
N PHE A 86 -23.30 4.01 -13.54
CA PHE A 86 -23.68 3.38 -14.82
C PHE A 86 -23.47 4.31 -16.02
N THR A 87 -23.78 5.60 -15.89
CA THR A 87 -23.52 6.60 -16.94
C THR A 87 -22.04 6.72 -17.23
N ILE A 88 -21.20 6.81 -16.19
CA ILE A 88 -19.74 6.85 -16.35
C ILE A 88 -19.24 5.56 -17.00
N ILE A 89 -19.72 4.40 -16.58
CA ILE A 89 -19.36 3.10 -17.17
C ILE A 89 -19.70 3.05 -18.66
N ALA A 90 -20.90 3.52 -19.04
CA ALA A 90 -21.35 3.56 -20.43
C ALA A 90 -20.49 4.47 -21.33
N VAL A 91 -19.90 5.53 -20.75
CA VAL A 91 -18.99 6.44 -21.45
C VAL A 91 -17.54 5.94 -21.40
N PHE A 92 -17.08 5.49 -20.23
CA PHE A 92 -15.72 5.04 -19.99
C PHE A 92 -15.36 3.81 -20.83
N THR A 93 -16.27 2.82 -20.90
CA THR A 93 -15.96 1.54 -21.56
C THR A 93 -15.66 1.70 -23.06
N PRO A 94 -16.48 2.40 -23.87
CA PRO A 94 -16.16 2.59 -25.28
C PRO A 94 -14.95 3.51 -25.50
N ILE A 95 -14.74 4.53 -24.66
CA ILE A 95 -13.56 5.40 -24.76
C ILE A 95 -12.30 4.60 -24.45
N ALA A 96 -12.30 3.80 -23.37
CA ALA A 96 -11.18 2.95 -23.02
C ALA A 96 -10.87 1.93 -24.12
N ALA A 97 -11.91 1.29 -24.68
CA ALA A 97 -11.76 0.36 -25.80
C ALA A 97 -11.16 1.04 -27.03
N LEU A 98 -11.62 2.24 -27.38
CA LEU A 98 -11.10 3.02 -28.50
C LEU A 98 -9.63 3.40 -28.28
N ILE A 99 -9.27 3.88 -27.09
CA ILE A 99 -7.89 4.23 -26.75
C ILE A 99 -6.98 3.00 -26.88
N VAL A 100 -7.38 1.86 -26.31
CA VAL A 100 -6.61 0.61 -26.42
C VAL A 100 -6.48 0.13 -27.85
N TRP A 101 -7.53 0.27 -28.65
CA TRP A 101 -7.53 -0.14 -30.06
C TRP A 101 -6.56 0.70 -30.89
N LEU A 102 -6.56 2.02 -30.69
CA LEU A 102 -5.70 2.97 -31.42
C LEU A 102 -4.25 3.00 -30.91
N ALA A 103 -4.02 2.61 -29.66
CA ALA A 103 -2.69 2.71 -29.06
C ALA A 103 -1.69 1.76 -29.73
N PRO A 104 -0.47 2.21 -30.06
CA PRO A 104 0.59 1.40 -30.67
C PRO A 104 1.27 0.52 -29.60
N LEU A 105 0.50 -0.40 -29.00
CA LEU A 105 0.95 -1.30 -27.95
C LEU A 105 1.26 -2.69 -28.53
N THR A 106 2.17 -3.42 -27.87
CA THR A 106 2.39 -4.84 -28.19
C THR A 106 1.11 -5.65 -27.96
N PRO A 107 0.83 -6.71 -28.72
CA PRO A 107 -0.40 -7.49 -28.58
C PRO A 107 -0.65 -8.00 -27.16
N ALA A 108 0.38 -8.53 -26.50
CA ALA A 108 0.29 -9.03 -25.12
C ALA A 108 -0.09 -7.91 -24.13
N PHE A 109 0.55 -6.76 -24.22
CA PHE A 109 0.25 -5.61 -23.38
C PHE A 109 -1.14 -5.02 -23.68
N LYS A 110 -1.51 -4.92 -24.96
CA LYS A 110 -2.84 -4.46 -25.41
C LYS A 110 -3.97 -5.29 -24.80
N ILE A 111 -3.84 -6.62 -24.85
CA ILE A 111 -4.81 -7.55 -24.27
C ILE A 111 -4.88 -7.38 -22.74
N ALA A 112 -3.75 -7.30 -22.08
CA ALA A 112 -3.69 -7.10 -20.63
C ALA A 112 -4.38 -5.80 -20.20
N VAL A 113 -4.09 -4.67 -20.86
CA VAL A 113 -4.72 -3.37 -20.58
C VAL A 113 -6.23 -3.42 -20.87
N ALA A 114 -6.66 -4.07 -21.97
CA ALA A 114 -8.07 -4.21 -22.31
C ALA A 114 -8.86 -4.92 -21.19
N PHE A 115 -8.37 -6.07 -20.72
CA PHE A 115 -9.03 -6.78 -19.60
C PHE A 115 -8.95 -6.03 -18.28
N GLY A 116 -7.86 -5.35 -18.00
CA GLY A 116 -7.75 -4.50 -16.84
C GLY A 116 -8.80 -3.38 -16.84
N LEU A 117 -8.91 -2.62 -17.92
CA LEU A 117 -9.84 -1.50 -18.05
C LEU A 117 -11.31 -1.97 -18.09
N THR A 118 -11.62 -3.11 -18.69
CA THR A 118 -12.99 -3.67 -18.64
C THR A 118 -13.37 -4.17 -17.24
N GLY A 119 -12.40 -4.56 -16.42
CA GLY A 119 -12.61 -4.91 -15.02
C GLY A 119 -12.86 -3.72 -14.08
N ALA A 120 -12.37 -2.53 -14.43
CA ALA A 120 -12.48 -1.34 -13.58
C ALA A 120 -13.96 -0.95 -13.26
N PRO A 121 -14.91 -0.93 -14.23
CA PRO A 121 -16.33 -0.72 -13.97
C PRO A 121 -16.95 -1.71 -12.99
N VAL A 122 -16.66 -2.98 -13.16
CA VAL A 122 -17.19 -4.06 -12.31
C VAL A 122 -16.68 -3.92 -10.88
N ARG A 123 -15.40 -3.63 -10.74
CA ARG A 123 -14.75 -3.35 -9.47
C ARG A 123 -15.37 -2.13 -8.77
N ASN A 124 -15.69 -1.06 -9.50
CA ASN A 124 -16.35 0.11 -8.94
C ASN A 124 -17.70 -0.22 -8.31
N LEU A 125 -18.56 -1.01 -8.98
CA LEU A 125 -19.87 -1.39 -8.44
C LEU A 125 -19.72 -2.19 -7.13
N ALA A 126 -18.78 -3.11 -7.07
CA ALA A 126 -18.48 -3.86 -5.85
C ALA A 126 -17.93 -2.95 -4.74
N LYS A 127 -17.06 -1.99 -5.09
CA LYS A 127 -16.49 -1.03 -4.15
C LYS A 127 -17.52 -0.08 -3.57
N LEU A 128 -18.47 0.42 -4.34
CA LEU A 128 -19.57 1.24 -3.83
C LEU A 128 -20.34 0.52 -2.72
N ALA A 129 -20.69 -0.74 -2.92
CA ALA A 129 -21.35 -1.54 -1.90
C ALA A 129 -20.47 -1.78 -0.67
N GLN A 130 -19.18 -2.05 -0.86
CA GLN A 130 -18.23 -2.21 0.24
C GLN A 130 -18.11 -0.94 1.08
N GLU A 131 -18.02 0.24 0.44
CA GLU A 131 -17.97 1.52 1.16
C GLU A 131 -19.27 1.79 1.95
N ARG A 132 -20.42 1.41 1.40
CA ARG A 132 -21.69 1.44 2.13
C ARG A 132 -21.65 0.50 3.33
N TYR A 133 -21.24 -0.77 3.17
CA TYR A 133 -21.11 -1.71 4.28
C TYR A 133 -20.19 -1.18 5.39
N ARG A 134 -19.07 -0.53 5.01
CA ARG A 134 -18.15 0.11 5.96
C ARG A 134 -18.84 1.25 6.71
N ALA A 135 -19.54 2.14 6.00
CA ALA A 135 -20.27 3.27 6.58
C ALA A 135 -21.39 2.81 7.51
N ALA A 136 -22.08 1.72 7.16
CA ALA A 136 -23.13 1.12 7.96
C ALA A 136 -22.62 0.32 9.17
N GLY A 137 -21.30 0.13 9.32
CA GLY A 137 -20.73 -0.73 10.37
C GLY A 137 -20.92 -2.23 10.12
N GLU A 138 -21.33 -2.62 8.92
CA GLU A 138 -21.51 -4.02 8.50
C GLU A 138 -20.16 -4.65 8.12
N VAL A 139 -19.23 -4.64 9.08
CA VAL A 139 -17.81 -5.02 8.87
C VAL A 139 -17.66 -6.41 8.28
N SER A 140 -18.46 -7.37 8.78
CA SER A 140 -18.39 -8.77 8.31
C SER A 140 -18.75 -8.91 6.83
N LYS A 141 -19.76 -8.15 6.35
CA LYS A 141 -20.14 -8.17 4.93
C LYS A 141 -19.06 -7.56 4.05
N SER A 142 -18.53 -6.41 4.45
CA SER A 142 -17.41 -5.78 3.74
C SER A 142 -16.19 -6.72 3.67
N ALA A 143 -15.82 -7.32 4.81
CA ALA A 143 -14.71 -8.28 4.88
C ALA A 143 -14.95 -9.53 4.03
N ALA A 144 -16.15 -10.09 4.04
CA ALA A 144 -16.50 -11.26 3.22
C ALA A 144 -16.37 -10.99 1.72
N VAL A 145 -16.79 -9.81 1.27
CA VAL A 145 -16.62 -9.41 -0.15
C VAL A 145 -15.14 -9.22 -0.47
N ASP A 146 -14.38 -8.52 0.39
CA ASP A 146 -12.94 -8.33 0.19
C ASP A 146 -12.19 -9.68 0.10
N ILE A 147 -12.47 -10.60 1.03
CA ILE A 147 -11.86 -11.94 1.07
C ILE A 147 -12.26 -12.74 -0.17
N GLY A 148 -13.56 -12.79 -0.48
CA GLY A 148 -14.07 -13.56 -1.60
C GLY A 148 -13.51 -13.10 -2.93
N VAL A 149 -13.48 -11.78 -3.18
CA VAL A 149 -12.93 -11.19 -4.39
C VAL A 149 -11.42 -11.42 -4.48
N ALA A 150 -10.68 -11.32 -3.36
CA ALA A 150 -9.24 -11.53 -3.35
C ALA A 150 -8.89 -13.00 -3.67
N ILE A 151 -9.51 -13.96 -2.98
CA ILE A 151 -9.24 -15.39 -3.20
C ILE A 151 -9.68 -15.81 -4.59
N LEU A 152 -10.92 -15.49 -5.00
CA LEU A 152 -11.43 -15.87 -6.30
C LEU A 152 -10.61 -15.24 -7.43
N GLY A 153 -10.24 -13.96 -7.29
CA GLY A 153 -9.41 -13.26 -8.27
C GLY A 153 -8.04 -13.91 -8.43
N PHE A 154 -7.41 -14.31 -7.33
CA PHE A 154 -6.16 -15.05 -7.37
C PHE A 154 -6.32 -16.42 -8.07
N LEU A 155 -7.33 -17.22 -7.69
CA LEU A 155 -7.55 -18.55 -8.26
C LEU A 155 -7.89 -18.50 -9.74
N VAL A 156 -8.78 -17.59 -10.14
CA VAL A 156 -9.15 -17.39 -11.55
C VAL A 156 -7.95 -16.91 -12.35
N GLY A 157 -7.20 -15.92 -11.84
CA GLY A 157 -5.97 -15.45 -12.49
C GLY A 157 -4.93 -16.56 -12.65
N ALA A 158 -4.70 -17.37 -11.62
CA ALA A 158 -3.78 -18.52 -11.69
C ALA A 158 -4.25 -19.57 -12.71
N GLY A 159 -5.56 -19.85 -12.76
CA GLY A 159 -6.14 -20.74 -13.75
C GLY A 159 -5.91 -20.25 -15.18
N PHE A 160 -6.11 -18.96 -15.46
CA PHE A 160 -5.81 -18.38 -16.77
C PHE A 160 -4.30 -18.36 -17.09
N ALA A 161 -3.44 -18.19 -16.09
CA ALA A 161 -2.00 -18.28 -16.30
C ALA A 161 -1.58 -19.70 -16.70
N LEU A 162 -2.12 -20.71 -16.04
CA LEU A 162 -1.93 -22.13 -16.42
C LEU A 162 -2.49 -22.46 -17.81
N ALA A 163 -3.56 -21.78 -18.23
CA ALA A 163 -4.13 -21.91 -19.57
C ALA A 163 -3.36 -21.11 -20.65
N GLY A 164 -2.26 -20.41 -20.29
CA GLY A 164 -1.43 -19.70 -21.26
C GLY A 164 -1.92 -18.30 -21.64
N ALA A 165 -2.79 -17.65 -20.86
CA ALA A 165 -3.27 -16.30 -21.14
C ALA A 165 -2.24 -15.18 -20.88
N GLY A 166 -1.00 -15.53 -20.51
CA GLY A 166 0.13 -14.60 -20.36
C GLY A 166 -0.16 -13.42 -19.43
N ALA A 167 0.27 -12.23 -19.83
CA ALA A 167 0.15 -10.99 -19.06
C ALA A 167 -1.27 -10.62 -18.62
N ALA A 168 -2.28 -11.07 -19.33
CA ALA A 168 -3.69 -10.78 -19.02
C ALA A 168 -4.23 -11.58 -17.83
N SER A 169 -3.58 -12.70 -17.48
CA SER A 169 -4.09 -13.65 -16.49
C SER A 169 -4.47 -13.05 -15.14
N PRO A 170 -3.60 -12.29 -14.46
CA PRO A 170 -3.95 -11.71 -13.15
C PRO A 170 -5.06 -10.65 -13.28
N LEU A 171 -5.12 -9.93 -14.41
CA LEU A 171 -6.12 -8.90 -14.66
C LEU A 171 -7.49 -9.51 -14.97
N LEU A 172 -7.55 -10.66 -15.65
CA LEU A 172 -8.76 -11.46 -15.81
C LEU A 172 -9.31 -11.88 -14.44
N GLY A 173 -8.45 -12.34 -13.53
CA GLY A 173 -8.85 -12.63 -12.16
C GLY A 173 -9.47 -11.43 -11.47
N LEU A 174 -8.82 -10.26 -11.55
CA LEU A 174 -9.29 -9.02 -10.95
C LEU A 174 -10.59 -8.48 -11.59
N ALA A 175 -10.86 -8.78 -12.86
CA ALA A 175 -12.08 -8.39 -13.57
C ALA A 175 -13.24 -9.35 -13.27
N ILE A 176 -12.96 -10.66 -13.27
CA ILE A 176 -13.99 -11.71 -13.16
C ILE A 176 -14.46 -11.88 -11.70
N ALA A 177 -13.56 -11.82 -10.71
CA ALA A 177 -13.94 -12.07 -9.33
C ALA A 177 -15.05 -11.13 -8.81
N PRO A 178 -15.02 -9.81 -9.04
CA PRO A 178 -16.13 -8.95 -8.66
C PRO A 178 -17.43 -9.27 -9.40
N LEU A 179 -17.37 -9.76 -10.66
CA LEU A 179 -18.59 -10.19 -11.40
C LEU A 179 -19.35 -11.29 -10.66
N PHE A 180 -18.66 -12.24 -10.04
CA PHE A 180 -19.29 -13.28 -9.22
C PHE A 180 -19.90 -12.74 -7.93
N ALA A 181 -19.39 -11.64 -7.38
CA ALA A 181 -19.94 -11.02 -6.20
C ALA A 181 -21.17 -10.15 -6.49
N LEU A 182 -21.23 -9.51 -7.68
CA LEU A 182 -22.29 -8.56 -8.03
C LEU A 182 -23.71 -9.13 -7.96
N PRO A 183 -24.03 -10.37 -8.41
CA PRO A 183 -25.38 -10.93 -8.31
C PRO A 183 -25.92 -11.00 -6.87
N PHE A 184 -25.03 -11.12 -5.89
CA PHE A 184 -25.41 -11.20 -4.49
C PHE A 184 -25.48 -9.81 -3.81
N ILE A 185 -24.76 -8.83 -4.32
CA ILE A 185 -24.61 -7.51 -3.73
C ILE A 185 -25.52 -6.48 -4.41
N LEU A 186 -25.44 -6.38 -5.74
CA LEU A 186 -26.03 -5.30 -6.52
C LEU A 186 -27.57 -5.24 -6.44
N PRO A 187 -28.33 -6.35 -6.44
CA PRO A 187 -29.79 -6.28 -6.33
C PRO A 187 -30.26 -5.59 -5.04
N GLY A 188 -29.56 -5.82 -3.93
CA GLY A 188 -29.85 -5.17 -2.65
C GLY A 188 -29.60 -3.67 -2.69
N GLU A 189 -28.49 -3.24 -3.30
CA GLU A 189 -28.13 -1.85 -3.46
C GLU A 189 -29.10 -1.10 -4.41
N LEU A 190 -29.46 -1.73 -5.53
CA LEU A 190 -30.39 -1.15 -6.50
C LEU A 190 -31.82 -1.06 -5.96
N ARG A 191 -32.25 -1.98 -5.08
CA ARG A 191 -33.55 -1.85 -4.37
C ARG A 191 -33.57 -0.61 -3.48
N GLN A 192 -32.47 -0.28 -2.82
CA GLN A 192 -32.35 0.94 -2.02
C GLN A 192 -32.40 2.22 -2.88
N ALA A 193 -31.98 2.14 -4.15
CA ALA A 193 -32.11 3.23 -5.12
C ALA A 193 -33.52 3.36 -5.71
N GLY A 194 -34.42 2.39 -5.42
CA GLY A 194 -35.80 2.37 -5.92
C GLY A 194 -36.58 3.59 -5.45
N GLY A 195 -37.28 4.26 -6.38
CA GLY A 195 -38.02 5.49 -6.11
C GLY A 195 -37.16 6.77 -5.99
N GLY A 196 -35.84 6.64 -5.87
CA GLY A 196 -34.94 7.79 -5.82
C GLY A 196 -34.70 8.43 -7.20
N ILE A 197 -34.37 9.71 -7.19
CA ILE A 197 -34.02 10.49 -8.38
C ILE A 197 -32.53 10.85 -8.38
N VAL A 198 -32.00 11.17 -9.55
CA VAL A 198 -30.64 11.73 -9.63
C VAL A 198 -30.69 13.22 -9.26
N ASP A 199 -30.09 13.56 -8.13
CA ASP A 199 -30.03 14.93 -7.65
C ASP A 199 -28.70 15.59 -8.03
N ARG A 200 -28.76 16.55 -8.95
CA ARG A 200 -27.58 17.28 -9.44
C ARG A 200 -26.89 18.11 -8.36
N THR A 201 -27.64 18.62 -7.38
CA THR A 201 -27.08 19.39 -6.26
C THR A 201 -26.24 18.49 -5.37
N ARG A 202 -26.75 17.30 -5.06
CA ARG A 202 -25.99 16.26 -4.35
C ARG A 202 -24.77 15.80 -5.11
N LEU A 203 -24.91 15.55 -6.41
CA LEU A 203 -23.77 15.16 -7.26
C LEU A 203 -22.66 16.21 -7.27
N LYS A 204 -23.02 17.51 -7.28
CA LYS A 204 -22.05 18.60 -7.16
C LYS A 204 -21.34 18.55 -5.80
N ALA A 205 -22.06 18.31 -4.70
CA ALA A 205 -21.47 18.18 -3.38
C ALA A 205 -20.55 16.94 -3.29
N TYR A 206 -20.95 15.81 -3.89
CA TYR A 206 -20.15 14.60 -3.98
C TYR A 206 -18.86 14.82 -4.76
N ALA A 207 -18.95 15.51 -5.90
CA ALA A 207 -17.81 15.84 -6.72
C ALA A 207 -16.81 16.77 -5.99
N LEU A 208 -17.33 17.83 -5.36
CA LEU A 208 -16.51 18.76 -4.57
C LEU A 208 -15.77 18.08 -3.40
N TYR A 209 -16.35 17.04 -2.83
CA TYR A 209 -15.73 16.25 -1.76
C TYR A 209 -14.80 15.18 -2.32
N GLY A 210 -15.25 14.41 -3.30
CA GLY A 210 -14.58 13.20 -3.76
C GLY A 210 -13.42 13.46 -4.72
N TYR A 211 -13.50 14.47 -5.61
CA TYR A 211 -12.42 14.76 -6.56
C TYR A 211 -11.10 15.16 -5.91
N PRO A 212 -11.04 15.99 -4.86
CA PRO A 212 -9.78 16.25 -4.15
C PRO A 212 -9.14 14.98 -3.58
N ILE A 213 -9.96 14.03 -3.08
CA ILE A 213 -9.48 12.73 -2.59
C ILE A 213 -8.93 11.91 -3.74
N ALA A 214 -9.71 11.76 -4.82
CA ALA A 214 -9.27 11.03 -6.01
C ALA A 214 -8.00 11.63 -6.62
N ALA A 215 -7.89 12.96 -6.69
CA ALA A 215 -6.69 13.64 -7.18
C ALA A 215 -5.46 13.38 -6.30
N SER A 216 -5.62 13.40 -4.98
CA SER A 216 -4.52 13.09 -4.05
C SER A 216 -4.04 11.64 -4.20
N LEU A 217 -4.97 10.68 -4.31
CA LEU A 217 -4.65 9.28 -4.55
C LEU A 217 -4.04 9.06 -5.93
N THR A 218 -4.53 9.75 -6.95
CA THR A 218 -3.96 9.73 -8.30
C THR A 218 -2.51 10.21 -8.29
N LEU A 219 -2.21 11.32 -7.62
CA LEU A 219 -0.85 11.83 -7.50
C LEU A 219 0.07 10.83 -6.80
N ALA A 220 -0.39 10.20 -5.73
CA ALA A 220 0.36 9.15 -5.04
C ALA A 220 0.62 7.93 -5.94
N LEU A 221 -0.37 7.51 -6.74
CA LEU A 221 -0.23 6.41 -7.69
C LEU A 221 0.70 6.76 -8.85
N VAL A 222 0.62 7.98 -9.38
CA VAL A 222 1.57 8.46 -10.42
C VAL A 222 2.98 8.37 -9.88
N LEU A 223 3.23 8.89 -8.67
CA LEU A 223 4.53 8.79 -8.02
C LEU A 223 5.01 7.34 -7.88
N ALA A 224 4.13 6.46 -7.39
CA ALA A 224 4.47 5.04 -7.17
C ALA A 224 4.60 4.22 -8.46
N SER A 225 4.13 4.73 -9.62
CA SER A 225 4.10 3.99 -10.89
C SER A 225 5.05 4.56 -11.95
N THR A 226 5.52 5.78 -11.79
CA THR A 226 6.39 6.47 -12.77
C THR A 226 7.64 5.66 -13.09
N ASP A 227 8.26 5.06 -12.09
CA ASP A 227 9.43 4.20 -12.26
C ASP A 227 9.20 3.09 -13.28
N ARG A 228 8.02 2.45 -13.22
CA ARG A 228 7.65 1.34 -14.13
C ARG A 228 7.48 1.82 -15.57
N PHE A 229 6.85 2.98 -15.77
CA PHE A 229 6.70 3.55 -17.12
C PHE A 229 8.04 4.00 -17.71
N LEU A 230 8.92 4.59 -16.88
CA LEU A 230 10.26 4.97 -17.34
C LEU A 230 11.15 3.75 -17.58
N LEU A 231 11.06 2.70 -16.75
CA LEU A 231 11.73 1.43 -17.03
C LEU A 231 11.28 0.81 -18.34
N ALA A 232 9.96 0.82 -18.62
CA ALA A 232 9.43 0.32 -19.90
C ALA A 232 9.89 1.17 -21.09
N ALA A 233 10.07 2.48 -20.90
CA ALA A 233 10.53 3.38 -21.97
C ALA A 233 12.02 3.29 -22.26
N PHE A 234 12.86 3.05 -21.25
CA PHE A 234 14.32 3.02 -21.39
C PHE A 234 14.92 1.61 -21.47
N MET A 235 14.18 0.61 -21.05
CA MET A 235 14.59 -0.79 -21.03
C MET A 235 13.56 -1.69 -21.71
N ASP A 236 12.98 -2.63 -20.96
CA ASP A 236 12.03 -3.62 -21.45
C ASP A 236 10.97 -3.99 -20.38
N ALA A 237 10.05 -4.86 -20.75
CA ALA A 237 9.01 -5.33 -19.85
C ALA A 237 9.58 -6.23 -18.74
N ALA A 238 10.62 -7.02 -19.01
CA ALA A 238 11.25 -7.88 -18.00
C ALA A 238 11.84 -7.06 -16.85
N ALA A 239 12.49 -5.92 -17.17
CA ALA A 239 13.00 -4.97 -16.16
C ALA A 239 11.88 -4.42 -15.27
N VAL A 240 10.72 -4.09 -15.87
CA VAL A 240 9.52 -3.68 -15.11
C VAL A 240 9.03 -4.80 -14.21
N GLY A 241 9.02 -6.04 -14.71
CA GLY A 241 8.61 -7.22 -13.95
C GLY A 241 9.49 -7.44 -12.72
N ALA A 242 10.80 -7.40 -12.89
CA ALA A 242 11.76 -7.55 -11.79
C ALA A 242 11.61 -6.45 -10.74
N TYR A 243 11.48 -5.20 -11.18
CA TYR A 243 11.25 -4.06 -10.29
C TYR A 243 9.93 -4.20 -9.52
N HIS A 244 8.85 -4.57 -10.22
CA HIS A 244 7.53 -4.72 -9.62
C HIS A 244 7.48 -5.85 -8.58
N ALA A 245 8.11 -7.00 -8.85
CA ALA A 245 8.20 -8.10 -7.91
C ALA A 245 8.92 -7.68 -6.62
N SER A 246 10.09 -7.06 -6.75
CA SER A 246 10.88 -6.58 -5.62
C SER A 246 10.15 -5.51 -4.82
N TYR A 247 9.62 -4.51 -5.53
CA TYR A 247 8.85 -3.42 -4.92
C TYR A 247 7.66 -3.97 -4.12
N SER A 248 6.87 -4.84 -4.73
CA SER A 248 5.69 -5.41 -4.08
C SER A 248 6.04 -6.25 -2.86
N LEU A 249 7.13 -7.02 -2.92
CA LEU A 249 7.58 -7.87 -1.82
C LEU A 249 8.09 -7.02 -0.65
N ALA A 250 9.01 -6.09 -0.91
CA ALA A 250 9.62 -5.27 0.14
C ALA A 250 8.63 -4.27 0.75
N ASN A 251 7.87 -3.56 -0.09
CA ASN A 251 6.93 -2.57 0.38
C ASN A 251 5.81 -3.19 1.23
N ARG A 252 5.20 -4.29 0.78
CA ARG A 252 4.14 -4.97 1.54
C ARG A 252 4.61 -5.44 2.91
N THR A 253 5.83 -5.96 3.00
CA THR A 253 6.40 -6.43 4.27
C THR A 253 6.52 -5.28 5.28
N LEU A 254 7.03 -4.13 4.86
CA LEU A 254 7.22 -2.98 5.73
C LEU A 254 5.92 -2.20 5.98
N ASP A 255 5.05 -2.07 4.99
CA ASP A 255 3.76 -1.41 5.14
C ASP A 255 2.90 -2.03 6.24
N VAL A 256 2.87 -3.37 6.35
CA VAL A 256 2.12 -4.05 7.41
C VAL A 256 2.60 -3.58 8.79
N ILE A 257 3.91 -3.45 8.99
CA ILE A 257 4.51 -2.97 10.25
C ILE A 257 4.10 -1.53 10.52
N PHE A 258 4.25 -0.65 9.53
CA PHE A 258 3.96 0.77 9.69
C PHE A 258 2.46 1.06 9.86
N ILE A 259 1.59 0.37 9.12
CA ILE A 259 0.13 0.48 9.26
C ILE A 259 -0.30 0.06 10.68
N TRP A 260 0.21 -1.08 11.16
CA TRP A 260 -0.14 -1.60 12.48
C TRP A 260 0.31 -0.65 13.62
N LEU A 261 1.56 -0.21 13.58
CA LEU A 261 2.10 0.72 14.58
C LEU A 261 1.45 2.11 14.47
N GLY A 262 1.19 2.58 13.24
CA GLY A 262 0.53 3.86 12.99
C GLY A 262 -0.92 3.91 13.48
N ALA A 263 -1.65 2.80 13.33
CA ALA A 263 -3.04 2.68 13.81
C ALA A 263 -3.16 2.86 15.33
N ALA A 264 -2.15 2.46 16.09
CA ALA A 264 -2.09 2.66 17.54
C ALA A 264 -1.59 4.07 17.91
N GLY A 265 -0.57 4.57 17.21
CA GLY A 265 0.11 5.81 17.56
C GLY A 265 -0.67 7.08 17.20
N ALA A 266 -1.38 7.10 16.07
CA ALA A 266 -2.10 8.28 15.63
C ALA A 266 -3.17 8.75 16.63
N PRO A 267 -4.10 7.91 17.12
CA PRO A 267 -5.06 8.31 18.16
C PRO A 267 -4.38 8.70 19.47
N ALA A 268 -3.29 8.04 19.87
CA ALA A 268 -2.55 8.36 21.09
C ALA A 268 -1.96 9.79 21.04
N MET A 269 -1.36 10.17 19.90
CA MET A 269 -0.83 11.52 19.70
C MET A 269 -1.93 12.59 19.70
N VAL A 270 -3.09 12.32 19.11
CA VAL A 270 -4.25 13.23 19.14
C VAL A 270 -4.72 13.43 20.60
N MET A 271 -4.93 12.33 21.33
CA MET A 271 -5.35 12.42 22.74
C MET A 271 -4.35 13.14 23.61
N ALA A 272 -3.06 12.90 23.41
CA ALA A 272 -2.00 13.57 24.16
C ALA A 272 -2.02 15.09 23.91
N LEU A 273 -2.21 15.51 22.64
CA LEU A 273 -2.30 16.93 22.30
C LEU A 273 -3.53 17.60 22.94
N GLU A 274 -4.70 16.96 22.82
CA GLU A 274 -5.99 17.54 23.27
C GLU A 274 -6.11 17.58 24.81
N ARG A 275 -5.55 16.59 25.53
CA ARG A 275 -5.68 16.48 26.98
C ARG A 275 -4.49 17.04 27.75
N GLY A 276 -3.27 16.94 27.21
CA GLY A 276 -2.04 17.31 27.92
C GLY A 276 -1.17 18.35 27.19
N GLY A 277 -1.68 18.88 26.06
CA GLY A 277 -1.01 19.93 25.29
C GLY A 277 0.28 19.45 24.61
N ARG A 278 1.15 20.42 24.28
CA ARG A 278 2.35 20.17 23.48
C ARG A 278 3.38 19.29 24.17
N GLU A 279 3.50 19.34 25.50
CA GLU A 279 4.51 18.54 26.22
C GLU A 279 4.09 17.06 26.28
N ALA A 280 2.83 16.76 26.55
CA ALA A 280 2.31 15.39 26.50
C ALA A 280 2.41 14.82 25.08
N LEU A 281 2.10 15.63 24.05
CA LEU A 281 2.30 15.22 22.65
C LEU A 281 3.78 14.91 22.38
N ARG A 282 4.71 15.74 22.86
CA ARG A 282 6.14 15.53 22.65
C ARG A 282 6.62 14.19 23.20
N GLN A 283 6.19 13.83 24.41
CA GLN A 283 6.53 12.54 25.04
C GLN A 283 5.94 11.37 24.25
N THR A 284 4.63 11.42 23.96
CA THR A 284 3.95 10.37 23.17
C THR A 284 4.54 10.23 21.77
N ALA A 285 4.93 11.34 21.14
CA ALA A 285 5.57 11.31 19.83
C ALA A 285 6.95 10.67 19.87
N ILE A 286 7.77 10.95 20.91
CA ILE A 286 9.07 10.28 21.07
C ILE A 286 8.87 8.78 21.23
N GLU A 287 7.92 8.33 22.04
CA GLU A 287 7.61 6.91 22.24
C GLU A 287 7.16 6.25 20.92
N GLN A 288 6.25 6.89 20.19
CA GLN A 288 5.77 6.39 18.91
C GLN A 288 6.90 6.31 17.86
N GLY A 289 7.67 7.40 17.70
CA GLY A 289 8.77 7.43 16.75
C GLY A 289 9.88 6.43 17.12
N SER A 290 10.16 6.27 18.40
CA SER A 290 11.12 5.27 18.91
C SER A 290 10.66 3.85 18.62
N THR A 291 9.37 3.56 18.78
CA THR A 291 8.78 2.24 18.46
C THR A 291 8.82 1.94 16.97
N LEU A 292 8.49 2.94 16.13
CA LEU A 292 8.58 2.80 14.67
C LEU A 292 10.01 2.49 14.21
N ILE A 293 11.01 3.14 14.81
CA ILE A 293 12.43 2.89 14.52
C ILE A 293 12.87 1.54 15.07
N LEU A 294 12.47 1.17 16.29
CA LEU A 294 12.84 -0.10 16.95
C LEU A 294 12.45 -1.31 16.11
N ILE A 295 11.31 -1.25 15.43
CA ILE A 295 10.78 -2.37 14.64
C ILE A 295 11.05 -2.17 13.15
N GLY A 296 10.81 -0.97 12.60
CA GLY A 296 10.90 -0.70 11.17
C GLY A 296 12.32 -0.68 10.64
N LEU A 297 13.29 -0.14 11.39
CA LEU A 297 14.68 -0.08 10.93
C LEU A 297 15.32 -1.49 10.80
N PRO A 298 15.28 -2.37 11.83
CA PRO A 298 15.82 -3.72 11.68
C PRO A 298 15.03 -4.56 10.68
N ALA A 299 13.73 -4.32 10.50
CA ALA A 299 12.95 -4.99 9.46
C ALA A 299 13.44 -4.60 8.06
N ALA A 300 13.73 -3.30 7.81
CA ALA A 300 14.27 -2.85 6.54
C ALA A 300 15.70 -3.38 6.29
N VAL A 301 16.57 -3.32 7.29
CA VAL A 301 17.93 -3.86 7.21
C VAL A 301 17.90 -5.38 7.05
N GLY A 302 17.09 -6.08 7.84
CA GLY A 302 16.94 -7.54 7.76
C GLY A 302 16.43 -7.98 6.38
N LEU A 303 15.42 -7.30 5.85
CA LEU A 303 14.90 -7.57 4.51
C LEU A 303 15.96 -7.34 3.42
N SER A 304 16.84 -6.36 3.62
CA SER A 304 17.97 -6.11 2.73
C SER A 304 19.00 -7.23 2.77
N LEU A 305 19.28 -7.79 3.95
CA LEU A 305 20.23 -8.88 4.14
C LEU A 305 19.73 -10.19 3.55
N VAL A 306 18.44 -10.49 3.74
CA VAL A 306 17.81 -11.71 3.20
C VAL A 306 17.29 -11.53 1.77
N ALA A 307 17.64 -10.45 1.07
CA ALA A 307 17.10 -10.14 -0.26
C ALA A 307 17.32 -11.28 -1.26
N ARG A 308 18.51 -11.92 -1.24
CA ARG A 308 18.84 -13.03 -2.13
C ARG A 308 18.04 -14.29 -1.80
N PRO A 309 18.13 -14.90 -0.60
CA PRO A 309 17.37 -16.13 -0.29
C PRO A 309 15.85 -15.88 -0.37
N LEU A 310 15.38 -14.68 -0.06
CA LEU A 310 13.97 -14.31 -0.22
C LEU A 310 13.54 -14.26 -1.69
N ALA A 311 14.36 -13.71 -2.58
CA ALA A 311 14.10 -13.71 -4.02
C ALA A 311 14.13 -15.14 -4.58
N GLU A 312 15.06 -15.99 -4.14
CA GLU A 312 15.12 -17.40 -4.52
C GLU A 312 13.85 -18.16 -4.14
N LEU A 313 13.30 -17.87 -2.96
CA LEU A 313 12.08 -18.49 -2.46
C LEU A 313 10.82 -17.94 -3.12
N MET A 314 10.72 -16.61 -3.26
CA MET A 314 9.46 -15.95 -3.57
C MET A 314 9.29 -15.60 -5.04
N ILE A 315 10.38 -15.49 -5.83
CA ILE A 315 10.36 -14.94 -7.18
C ILE A 315 10.79 -15.99 -8.19
N GLY A 316 10.19 -15.97 -9.39
CA GLY A 316 10.56 -16.84 -10.51
C GLY A 316 12.01 -16.66 -10.95
N GLN A 317 12.62 -17.68 -11.52
CA GLN A 317 14.04 -17.76 -11.78
C GLN A 317 14.58 -16.58 -12.62
N ASP A 318 13.84 -16.18 -13.65
CA ASP A 318 14.26 -15.14 -14.60
C ASP A 318 14.33 -13.73 -13.98
N LEU A 319 13.60 -13.50 -12.90
CA LEU A 319 13.49 -12.19 -12.23
C LEU A 319 14.35 -12.11 -10.95
N ARG A 320 14.89 -13.23 -10.43
CA ARG A 320 15.53 -13.32 -9.10
C ARG A 320 16.76 -12.41 -8.95
N ALA A 321 17.65 -12.46 -9.93
CA ALA A 321 18.91 -11.71 -9.86
C ALA A 321 18.67 -10.20 -9.76
N ALA A 322 17.84 -9.67 -10.65
CA ALA A 322 17.47 -8.26 -10.62
C ALA A 322 16.68 -7.91 -9.36
N ALA A 323 15.77 -8.79 -8.92
CA ALA A 323 14.98 -8.58 -7.70
C ALA A 323 15.86 -8.53 -6.44
N ALA A 324 16.85 -9.39 -6.31
CA ALA A 324 17.77 -9.38 -5.18
C ALA A 324 18.58 -8.07 -5.09
N LEU A 325 18.96 -7.49 -6.22
CA LEU A 325 19.68 -6.21 -6.30
C LEU A 325 18.80 -5.01 -5.93
N VAL A 326 17.52 -5.06 -6.26
CA VAL A 326 16.55 -3.97 -6.06
C VAL A 326 15.99 -3.95 -4.65
N THR A 327 15.75 -5.12 -4.05
CA THR A 327 15.07 -5.28 -2.74
C THR A 327 15.70 -4.43 -1.63
N PRO A 328 17.03 -4.33 -1.44
CA PRO A 328 17.61 -3.50 -0.38
C PRO A 328 17.25 -2.01 -0.50
N TRP A 329 17.25 -1.47 -1.72
CA TRP A 329 16.89 -0.09 -1.97
C TRP A 329 15.41 0.17 -1.70
N ILE A 330 14.55 -0.74 -2.13
CA ILE A 330 13.11 -0.62 -1.86
C ILE A 330 12.81 -0.78 -0.37
N ALA A 331 13.50 -1.66 0.35
CA ALA A 331 13.36 -1.77 1.80
C ALA A 331 13.75 -0.45 2.51
N ALA A 332 14.85 0.17 2.10
CA ALA A 332 15.24 1.48 2.61
C ALA A 332 14.21 2.57 2.26
N SER A 333 13.73 2.62 1.01
CA SER A 333 12.71 3.59 0.59
C SER A 333 11.38 3.40 1.34
N SER A 334 10.95 2.17 1.58
CA SER A 334 9.74 1.85 2.34
C SER A 334 9.84 2.26 3.81
N PHE A 335 11.02 2.11 4.42
CA PHE A 335 11.26 2.63 5.77
C PHE A 335 11.15 4.16 5.82
N LEU A 336 11.79 4.87 4.88
CA LEU A 336 11.72 6.34 4.78
C LEU A 336 10.29 6.83 4.53
N SER A 337 9.58 6.20 3.60
CA SER A 337 8.18 6.46 3.30
C SER A 337 7.28 6.22 4.52
N GLY A 338 7.49 5.13 5.25
CA GLY A 338 6.79 4.82 6.48
C GLY A 338 7.00 5.89 7.56
N MET A 339 8.23 6.38 7.73
CA MET A 339 8.52 7.48 8.66
C MET A 339 7.85 8.80 8.25
N ILE A 340 7.72 9.06 6.96
CA ILE A 340 6.98 10.22 6.45
C ILE A 340 5.49 10.06 6.75
N ALA A 341 4.89 8.94 6.36
CA ALA A 341 3.44 8.75 6.40
C ALA A 341 2.90 8.59 7.84
N TYR A 342 3.60 7.82 8.68
CA TYR A 342 3.09 7.40 9.99
C TYR A 342 3.73 8.14 11.18
N TYR A 343 4.68 9.03 10.91
CA TYR A 343 5.29 9.84 11.96
C TYR A 343 5.35 11.33 11.58
N PHE A 344 6.36 11.77 10.82
CA PHE A 344 6.60 13.20 10.61
C PHE A 344 5.46 13.91 9.89
N GLY A 345 4.83 13.28 8.90
CA GLY A 345 3.68 13.82 8.16
C GLY A 345 2.44 14.00 9.03
N PHE A 346 2.31 13.23 10.11
CA PHE A 346 1.20 13.36 11.03
C PHE A 346 1.19 14.72 11.77
N GLY A 347 2.34 15.36 11.90
CA GLY A 347 2.46 16.71 12.43
C GLY A 347 1.65 17.77 11.68
N PHE A 348 1.46 17.59 10.37
CA PHE A 348 0.60 18.47 9.56
C PHE A 348 -0.89 18.27 9.87
N THR A 349 -1.29 17.02 10.11
CA THR A 349 -2.67 16.66 10.51
C THR A 349 -2.99 17.23 11.89
N LEU A 350 -2.10 17.04 12.87
CA LEU A 350 -2.23 17.61 14.23
C LEU A 350 -2.27 19.15 14.19
N GLY A 351 -1.46 19.76 13.34
CA GLY A 351 -1.41 21.21 13.15
C GLY A 351 -2.51 21.79 12.24
N LYS A 352 -3.43 20.96 11.75
CA LYS A 352 -4.51 21.34 10.81
C LYS A 352 -4.00 22.04 9.53
N LYS A 353 -2.78 21.71 9.10
CA LYS A 353 -2.12 22.27 7.89
C LYS A 353 -1.90 21.20 6.83
N THR A 354 -2.95 20.44 6.53
CA THR A 354 -2.92 19.30 5.62
C THR A 354 -2.51 19.64 4.19
N GLY A 355 -2.68 20.89 3.75
CA GLY A 355 -2.18 21.36 2.43
C GLY A 355 -0.67 21.23 2.28
N LEU A 356 0.11 21.25 3.38
CA LEU A 356 1.55 21.04 3.33
C LEU A 356 1.92 19.58 3.02
N LEU A 357 1.02 18.61 3.26
CA LEU A 357 1.22 17.21 2.85
C LEU A 357 1.36 17.08 1.33
N LEU A 358 0.63 17.88 0.56
CA LEU A 358 0.78 17.88 -0.90
C LEU A 358 2.19 18.30 -1.33
N VAL A 359 2.75 19.30 -0.67
CA VAL A 359 4.13 19.76 -0.96
C VAL A 359 5.15 18.70 -0.59
N THR A 360 4.96 18.00 0.55
CA THR A 360 5.85 16.91 0.98
C THR A 360 5.79 15.69 0.07
N MET A 361 4.74 15.54 -0.75
CA MET A 361 4.63 14.48 -1.75
C MET A 361 5.09 14.97 -3.14
N ALA A 362 4.83 16.21 -3.49
CA ALA A 362 5.17 16.77 -4.80
C ALA A 362 6.70 16.88 -5.01
N ILE A 363 7.44 17.32 -3.99
CA ILE A 363 8.90 17.46 -4.09
C ILE A 363 9.59 16.13 -4.36
N PRO A 364 9.38 15.05 -3.56
CA PRO A 364 9.96 13.75 -3.89
C PRO A 364 9.49 13.22 -5.24
N ALA A 365 8.23 13.49 -5.65
CA ALA A 365 7.73 13.05 -6.95
C ALA A 365 8.51 13.67 -8.11
N ILE A 366 8.73 14.98 -8.07
CA ILE A 366 9.51 15.69 -9.09
C ILE A 366 10.96 15.20 -9.08
N CYS A 367 11.55 15.04 -7.89
CA CYS A 367 12.91 14.52 -7.76
C CYS A 367 13.02 13.09 -8.29
N ASN A 368 12.03 12.23 -8.03
CA ASN A 368 12.00 10.86 -8.52
C ASN A 368 11.99 10.81 -10.04
N VAL A 369 11.13 11.60 -10.70
CA VAL A 369 11.12 11.67 -12.17
C VAL A 369 12.47 12.14 -12.70
N ALA A 370 13.02 13.23 -12.15
CA ALA A 370 14.30 13.79 -12.60
C ALA A 370 15.46 12.79 -12.41
N LEU A 371 15.52 12.12 -11.25
CA LEU A 371 16.54 11.13 -10.97
C LEU A 371 16.38 9.89 -11.85
N ASN A 372 15.18 9.42 -12.10
CA ASN A 372 14.92 8.28 -12.98
C ASN A 372 15.37 8.54 -14.41
N LEU A 373 15.10 9.74 -14.95
CA LEU A 373 15.54 10.13 -16.30
C LEU A 373 17.08 10.08 -16.45
N VAL A 374 17.83 10.27 -15.35
CA VAL A 374 19.29 10.26 -15.35
C VAL A 374 19.85 8.89 -15.00
N LEU A 375 19.26 8.22 -14.00
CA LEU A 375 19.84 7.00 -13.42
C LEU A 375 19.37 5.72 -14.13
N ILE A 376 18.14 5.65 -14.64
CA ILE A 376 17.69 4.46 -15.37
C ILE A 376 18.54 4.19 -16.61
N PRO A 377 18.85 5.16 -17.49
CA PRO A 377 19.71 4.90 -18.65
C PRO A 377 21.13 4.44 -18.29
N ARG A 378 21.62 4.76 -17.08
CA ARG A 378 22.99 4.43 -16.64
C ARG A 378 23.07 3.15 -15.81
N MET A 379 22.07 2.87 -15.00
CA MET A 379 22.08 1.81 -13.97
C MET A 379 20.92 0.82 -14.10
N GLY A 380 20.06 1.00 -15.11
CA GLY A 380 18.91 0.13 -15.34
C GLY A 380 17.95 0.09 -14.14
N VAL A 381 17.51 -1.11 -13.80
CA VAL A 381 16.54 -1.36 -12.71
C VAL A 381 17.04 -0.86 -11.36
N THR A 382 18.34 -0.98 -11.10
CA THR A 382 18.95 -0.46 -9.87
C THR A 382 18.88 1.06 -9.84
N GLY A 383 19.01 1.73 -10.99
CA GLY A 383 18.85 3.19 -11.09
C GLY A 383 17.46 3.66 -10.65
N ALA A 384 16.41 2.94 -11.03
CA ALA A 384 15.05 3.21 -10.57
C ALA A 384 14.93 3.08 -9.04
N ALA A 385 15.50 2.02 -8.47
CA ALA A 385 15.44 1.76 -7.04
C ALA A 385 16.22 2.79 -6.21
N VAL A 386 17.41 3.20 -6.69
CA VAL A 386 18.21 4.28 -6.10
C VAL A 386 17.48 5.61 -6.18
N SER A 387 16.84 5.93 -7.34
CA SER A 387 16.04 7.13 -7.52
C SER A 387 14.90 7.21 -6.52
N THR A 388 14.19 6.10 -6.32
CA THR A 388 13.08 6.00 -5.36
C THR A 388 13.58 6.22 -3.93
N THR A 389 14.67 5.58 -3.54
CA THR A 389 15.26 5.74 -2.19
C THR A 389 15.73 7.17 -1.95
N ALA A 390 16.45 7.76 -2.90
CA ALA A 390 16.92 9.14 -2.81
C ALA A 390 15.75 10.14 -2.73
N SER A 391 14.69 9.92 -3.51
CA SER A 391 13.50 10.76 -3.51
C SER A 391 12.75 10.71 -2.18
N PHE A 392 12.60 9.53 -1.56
CA PHE A 392 12.01 9.44 -0.23
C PHE A 392 12.92 10.01 0.86
N ALA A 393 14.25 9.96 0.70
CA ALA A 393 15.17 10.66 1.61
C ALA A 393 14.98 12.19 1.53
N ILE A 394 14.91 12.74 0.31
CA ILE A 394 14.59 14.15 0.08
C ILE A 394 13.20 14.49 0.66
N GLY A 395 12.22 13.61 0.45
CA GLY A 395 10.87 13.75 1.00
C GLY A 395 10.85 13.79 2.52
N LEU A 396 11.61 12.93 3.19
CA LEU A 396 11.73 12.92 4.64
C LEU A 396 12.37 14.23 5.16
N ILE A 397 13.46 14.68 4.55
CA ILE A 397 14.09 15.96 4.89
C ILE A 397 13.10 17.10 4.70
N THR A 398 12.42 17.16 3.57
CA THR A 398 11.40 18.16 3.26
C THR A 398 10.26 18.14 4.28
N CYS A 399 9.77 16.94 4.64
CA CYS A 399 8.73 16.75 5.64
C CYS A 399 9.16 17.28 7.01
N ILE A 400 10.38 16.96 7.47
CA ILE A 400 10.93 17.44 8.74
C ILE A 400 11.06 18.98 8.73
N LEU A 401 11.56 19.57 7.66
CA LEU A 401 11.73 21.01 7.54
C LEU A 401 10.37 21.75 7.51
N LEU A 402 9.43 21.28 6.72
CA LEU A 402 8.10 21.89 6.61
C LEU A 402 7.23 21.67 7.83
N SER A 403 7.44 20.60 8.60
CA SER A 403 6.70 20.34 9.85
C SER A 403 6.87 21.46 10.88
N ARG A 404 7.98 22.23 10.82
CA ARG A 404 8.21 23.43 11.63
C ARG A 404 7.13 24.52 11.43
N ARG A 405 6.45 24.51 10.29
CA ARG A 405 5.34 25.43 9.98
C ARG A 405 3.99 24.96 10.52
N ALA A 406 3.92 23.73 11.07
CA ALA A 406 2.73 23.13 11.69
C ALA A 406 3.06 22.71 13.13
N ILE A 407 3.06 21.41 13.40
CA ILE A 407 3.57 20.84 14.65
C ILE A 407 4.79 19.98 14.32
N ALA A 408 5.98 20.47 14.69
CA ALA A 408 7.20 19.70 14.50
C ALA A 408 7.26 18.56 15.54
N LEU A 409 7.20 17.32 15.05
CA LEU A 409 7.40 16.16 15.90
C LEU A 409 8.90 15.96 16.18
N PRO A 410 9.29 15.59 17.40
CA PRO A 410 10.68 15.45 17.79
C PRO A 410 11.35 14.29 17.06
N MET A 411 12.62 14.46 16.69
CA MET A 411 13.44 13.37 16.15
C MET A 411 13.86 12.43 17.29
N PRO A 412 13.52 11.14 17.27
CA PRO A 412 13.92 10.19 18.33
C PRO A 412 15.38 9.73 18.12
N ARG A 413 16.32 10.67 18.33
CA ARG A 413 17.75 10.49 18.02
C ARG A 413 18.38 9.33 18.76
N GLU A 414 18.06 9.17 20.06
CA GLU A 414 18.60 8.10 20.88
C GLU A 414 18.17 6.72 20.36
N ALA A 415 16.88 6.56 20.01
CA ALA A 415 16.37 5.35 19.41
C ALA A 415 17.05 5.09 18.04
N LEU A 416 17.20 6.13 17.21
CA LEU A 416 17.83 6.00 15.91
C LEU A 416 19.29 5.51 16.02
N ILE A 417 20.07 6.08 16.94
CA ILE A 417 21.48 5.70 17.15
C ILE A 417 21.56 4.27 17.69
N ARG A 418 20.82 3.96 18.77
CA ARG A 418 20.90 2.64 19.41
C ARG A 418 20.36 1.52 18.52
N CYS A 419 19.23 1.73 17.86
CA CYS A 419 18.69 0.77 16.90
C CYS A 419 19.59 0.66 15.65
N GLY A 420 20.21 1.77 15.21
CA GLY A 420 21.18 1.77 14.13
C GLY A 420 22.41 0.93 14.45
N ILE A 421 22.98 1.07 15.64
CA ILE A 421 24.11 0.23 16.13
C ILE A 421 23.68 -1.24 16.19
N ALA A 422 22.50 -1.53 16.76
CA ALA A 422 22.00 -2.89 16.86
C ALA A 422 21.77 -3.51 15.47
N SER A 423 21.23 -2.75 14.53
CA SER A 423 21.02 -3.20 13.14
C SER A 423 22.35 -3.38 12.39
N ALA A 424 23.35 -2.55 12.65
CA ALA A 424 24.69 -2.70 12.05
C ALA A 424 25.39 -3.95 12.58
N ILE A 425 25.31 -4.25 13.87
CA ILE A 425 25.85 -5.48 14.46
C ILE A 425 25.10 -6.72 13.90
N MET A 426 23.78 -6.65 13.83
CA MET A 426 22.96 -7.67 13.17
C MET A 426 23.45 -7.93 11.73
N ALA A 427 23.63 -6.88 10.95
CA ALA A 427 24.09 -6.97 9.58
C ALA A 427 25.49 -7.61 9.49
N GLY A 428 26.42 -7.20 10.35
CA GLY A 428 27.76 -7.79 10.40
C GLY A 428 27.75 -9.27 10.73
N VAL A 429 26.88 -9.72 11.66
CA VAL A 429 26.78 -11.14 12.02
C VAL A 429 26.15 -11.94 10.89
N VAL A 430 25.03 -11.47 10.30
CA VAL A 430 24.37 -12.15 9.18
C VAL A 430 25.30 -12.27 7.98
N TRP A 431 26.10 -11.23 7.68
CA TRP A 431 27.04 -11.26 6.58
C TRP A 431 28.14 -12.32 6.73
N LEU A 432 28.45 -12.76 7.96
CA LEU A 432 29.42 -13.82 8.27
C LEU A 432 28.81 -15.22 8.19
N LEU A 433 27.49 -15.35 8.02
CA LEU A 433 26.84 -16.65 7.93
C LEU A 433 27.11 -17.32 6.56
N PRO A 434 27.16 -18.65 6.49
CA PRO A 434 27.38 -19.34 5.25
C PRO A 434 26.17 -19.21 4.30
N PRO A 435 26.40 -18.99 2.99
CA PRO A 435 25.34 -18.95 2.01
C PRO A 435 24.82 -20.36 1.71
N LEU A 436 23.71 -20.74 2.33
CA LEU A 436 23.09 -22.07 2.20
C LEU A 436 22.08 -22.15 1.05
N GLY A 437 21.61 -21.01 0.56
CA GLY A 437 20.59 -20.88 -0.48
C GLY A 437 19.16 -21.13 0.02
N GLY A 438 18.21 -20.49 -0.64
CA GLY A 438 16.77 -20.72 -0.47
C GLY A 438 16.23 -20.61 0.95
N PHE A 439 15.35 -21.54 1.32
CA PHE A 439 14.63 -21.49 2.59
C PHE A 439 15.53 -21.64 3.84
N LEU A 440 16.58 -22.46 3.76
CA LEU A 440 17.46 -22.67 4.92
C LEU A 440 18.28 -21.42 5.24
N GLU A 441 18.84 -20.76 4.22
CA GLU A 441 19.54 -19.48 4.39
C GLU A 441 18.59 -18.42 4.95
N LEU A 442 17.38 -18.30 4.39
CA LEU A 442 16.39 -17.35 4.87
C LEU A 442 16.06 -17.54 6.36
N MET A 443 15.85 -18.79 6.79
CA MET A 443 15.54 -19.09 8.18
C MET A 443 16.72 -18.84 9.12
N LEU A 444 17.93 -19.20 8.69
CA LEU A 444 19.15 -18.97 9.43
C LEU A 444 19.41 -17.46 9.61
N ASP A 445 19.39 -16.71 8.52
CA ASP A 445 19.68 -15.28 8.51
C ASP A 445 18.64 -14.50 9.31
N ALA A 446 17.34 -14.79 9.10
CA ALA A 446 16.26 -14.16 9.83
C ALA A 446 16.28 -14.52 11.33
N GLY A 447 16.52 -15.79 11.65
CA GLY A 447 16.55 -16.27 13.03
C GLY A 447 17.75 -15.72 13.80
N VAL A 448 18.95 -15.87 13.26
CA VAL A 448 20.19 -15.36 13.89
C VAL A 448 20.16 -13.82 13.92
N GLY A 449 19.81 -13.19 12.81
CA GLY A 449 19.72 -11.74 12.74
C GLY A 449 18.73 -11.16 13.73
N GLY A 450 17.52 -11.74 13.82
CA GLY A 450 16.50 -11.33 14.78
C GLY A 450 16.96 -11.50 16.23
N LEU A 451 17.62 -12.60 16.55
CA LEU A 451 18.16 -12.87 17.89
C LEU A 451 19.26 -11.86 18.26
N VAL A 452 20.22 -11.67 17.37
CA VAL A 452 21.33 -10.71 17.58
C VAL A 452 20.77 -9.30 17.78
N TYR A 453 19.87 -8.87 16.92
CA TYR A 453 19.22 -7.58 17.08
C TYR A 453 18.52 -7.46 18.43
N ALA A 454 17.71 -8.43 18.82
CA ALA A 454 16.98 -8.41 20.08
C ALA A 454 17.92 -8.33 21.28
N VAL A 455 18.99 -9.11 21.30
CA VAL A 455 19.99 -9.09 22.38
C VAL A 455 20.69 -7.73 22.45
N VAL A 456 21.16 -7.20 21.32
CA VAL A 456 21.87 -5.90 21.28
C VAL A 456 20.91 -4.76 21.60
N ALA A 457 19.68 -4.77 21.11
CA ALA A 457 18.68 -3.75 21.43
C ALA A 457 18.33 -3.75 22.93
N LEU A 458 18.24 -4.91 23.57
CA LEU A 458 18.02 -5.04 25.01
C LEU A 458 19.24 -4.55 25.82
N THR A 459 20.45 -4.89 25.42
CA THR A 459 21.68 -4.43 26.13
C THR A 459 21.86 -2.93 26.04
N LEU A 460 21.63 -2.35 24.87
CA LEU A 460 21.68 -0.90 24.64
C LEU A 460 20.46 -0.15 25.18
N ASN A 461 19.44 -0.87 25.67
CA ASN A 461 18.14 -0.31 26.02
C ASN A 461 17.56 0.57 24.89
N ALA A 462 17.62 0.07 23.66
CA ALA A 462 17.14 0.77 22.48
C ALA A 462 15.63 1.08 22.60
N ALA A 463 15.24 2.32 22.39
CA ALA A 463 13.85 2.79 22.57
C ALA A 463 13.23 2.44 23.94
N GLY A 464 14.03 2.19 24.97
CA GLY A 464 13.55 1.85 26.32
C GLY A 464 12.98 0.41 26.44
N VAL A 465 13.27 -0.48 25.48
CA VAL A 465 12.68 -1.83 25.43
C VAL A 465 12.99 -2.66 26.68
N ARG A 466 14.19 -2.54 27.24
CA ARG A 466 14.57 -3.22 28.48
C ARG A 466 13.71 -2.77 29.67
N ASP A 467 13.46 -1.47 29.79
CA ASP A 467 12.68 -0.91 30.90
C ASP A 467 11.22 -1.33 30.81
N VAL A 468 10.66 -1.38 29.60
CA VAL A 468 9.31 -1.91 29.33
C VAL A 468 9.23 -3.39 29.73
N LEU A 469 10.20 -4.20 29.31
CA LEU A 469 10.23 -5.63 29.63
C LEU A 469 10.31 -5.87 31.15
N LEU A 470 11.18 -5.13 31.85
CA LEU A 470 11.33 -5.23 33.31
C LEU A 470 10.05 -4.83 34.06
N ARG A 471 9.33 -3.81 33.58
CA ARG A 471 8.02 -3.41 34.15
C ARG A 471 7.00 -4.53 33.98
N LEU A 472 6.92 -5.16 32.79
CA LEU A 472 5.98 -6.26 32.52
C LEU A 472 6.28 -7.50 33.40
N ILE A 473 7.56 -7.83 33.59
CA ILE A 473 7.96 -8.96 34.46
C ILE A 473 7.59 -8.66 35.93
N ARG A 474 7.83 -7.44 36.42
CA ARG A 474 7.47 -7.02 37.78
C ARG A 474 5.95 -7.04 37.99
N ALA A 475 5.17 -6.51 37.03
CA ALA A 475 3.71 -6.51 37.09
C ALA A 475 3.13 -7.93 37.13
N ARG A 476 3.71 -8.89 36.38
CA ARG A 476 3.30 -10.31 36.45
C ARG A 476 3.59 -10.91 37.83
N ARG A 477 4.74 -10.63 38.42
CA ARG A 477 5.10 -11.17 39.74
C ARG A 477 4.20 -10.64 40.85
N SER A 478 3.70 -9.40 40.75
CA SER A 478 2.78 -8.81 41.74
C SER A 478 1.34 -9.34 41.60
N VAL A 479 0.96 -10.00 40.51
CA VAL A 479 -0.36 -10.63 40.31
C VAL A 479 -0.34 -12.10 40.77
N THR A 480 0.84 -12.73 40.85
CA THR A 480 1.03 -14.14 41.27
C THR A 480 1.49 -14.30 42.70
N ALA A 481 1.78 -13.21 43.42
CA ALA A 481 2.01 -13.14 44.87
C ALA A 481 0.79 -12.56 45.59
#